data_a4821a5706cf2fc10202e99761fd3638
#
_entry.id   a4821a5706cf2fc10202e99761fd3638
#
_cell.length_a   1.000
_cell.length_b   1.000
_cell.length_c   1.000
_cell.angle_alpha   90.00
_cell.angle_beta   90.00
_cell.angle_gamma   90.00
#
_symmetry.space_group_name_H-M   'P 1'
#
loop_
_entity.id
_entity.type
_entity.pdbx_description
1 polymer ?
#
loop_
_entity_poly.entity_id
_entity_poly.type
_entity_poly.pdbx_seq_one_letter_code
_entity_poly.pdbx_strand_id
1 'polypeptide(L)'
;MNVLVIDVGTSSMRGILFEHQGKCLTEKQEFYQATYLENSWVEQNPADWENALYSILKQSVAEAENMGEKIDAISITSQRSSVIPVDENIRPLSNAIMWQDKRTNYICESMENLNDKVFSLCGSRVNPVFSGSKMMWIREERPEIYAKTYKF
;
A
#
# COMPACT_ATOMS: atom_id res chain seq x y z
N MET A 1 -14.16 -23.74 -7.50
CA MET A 1 -14.00 -22.26 -7.40
C MET A 1 -12.55 -21.99 -7.05
N ASN A 2 -11.84 -21.23 -7.89
CA ASN A 2 -10.46 -20.87 -7.64
C ASN A 2 -10.35 -19.37 -7.38
N VAL A 3 -9.58 -19.00 -6.40
CA VAL A 3 -9.39 -17.59 -5.95
C VAL A 3 -7.94 -17.19 -6.14
N LEU A 4 -7.71 -16.15 -6.93
CA LEU A 4 -6.40 -15.51 -7.00
C LEU A 4 -6.29 -14.49 -5.87
N VAL A 5 -5.38 -14.73 -4.93
CA VAL A 5 -5.06 -13.82 -3.84
C VAL A 5 -3.86 -12.96 -4.24
N ILE A 6 -4.04 -11.65 -4.27
CA ILE A 6 -2.96 -10.68 -4.49
C ILE A 6 -2.53 -10.13 -3.14
N ASP A 7 -1.27 -10.34 -2.77
CA ASP A 7 -0.65 -9.78 -1.56
C ASP A 7 0.32 -8.66 -1.94
N VAL A 8 -0.08 -7.42 -1.67
CA VAL A 8 0.71 -6.21 -1.95
C VAL A 8 1.60 -5.90 -0.73
N GLY A 9 2.77 -6.51 -0.69
CA GLY A 9 3.73 -6.30 0.40
C GLY A 9 4.59 -5.04 0.25
N THR A 10 5.55 -4.86 1.14
CA THR A 10 6.47 -3.70 1.14
C THR A 10 7.56 -3.81 0.07
N SER A 11 8.07 -5.01 -0.18
CA SER A 11 9.20 -5.26 -1.08
C SER A 11 8.85 -6.17 -2.26
N SER A 12 7.66 -6.74 -2.27
CA SER A 12 7.18 -7.60 -3.36
C SER A 12 5.67 -7.69 -3.36
N MET A 13 5.13 -8.06 -4.49
CA MET A 13 3.73 -8.46 -4.66
C MET A 13 3.70 -9.94 -5.00
N ARG A 14 2.72 -10.66 -4.45
CA ARG A 14 2.47 -12.06 -4.78
C ARG A 14 1.07 -12.26 -5.32
N GLY A 15 0.94 -13.15 -6.29
CA GLY A 15 -0.32 -13.68 -6.75
C GLY A 15 -0.34 -15.18 -6.52
N ILE A 16 -1.24 -15.65 -5.68
CA ILE A 16 -1.35 -17.06 -5.31
C ILE A 16 -2.74 -17.55 -5.70
N LEU A 17 -2.80 -18.54 -6.59
CA LEU A 17 -4.05 -19.16 -7.00
C LEU A 17 -4.37 -20.36 -6.10
N PHE A 18 -5.47 -20.28 -5.38
CA PHE A 18 -5.96 -21.35 -4.53
C PHE A 18 -7.20 -22.00 -5.11
N GLU A 19 -7.29 -23.32 -5.05
CA GLU A 19 -8.56 -24.04 -5.24
C GLU A 19 -9.44 -23.95 -3.98
N HIS A 20 -10.69 -24.33 -4.09
CA HIS A 20 -11.70 -24.20 -3.03
C HIS A 20 -11.37 -24.97 -1.73
N GLN A 21 -10.48 -25.95 -1.76
CA GLN A 21 -10.01 -26.70 -0.58
C GLN A 21 -8.76 -26.09 0.04
N GLY A 22 -8.27 -24.96 -0.50
CA GLY A 22 -7.11 -24.24 0.02
C GLY A 22 -5.77 -24.74 -0.50
N LYS A 23 -5.74 -25.65 -1.49
CA LYS A 23 -4.50 -26.07 -2.13
C LYS A 23 -3.99 -24.94 -3.06
N CYS A 24 -2.73 -24.59 -2.93
CA CYS A 24 -2.06 -23.68 -3.85
C CYS A 24 -1.84 -24.38 -5.20
N LEU A 25 -2.38 -23.80 -6.26
CA LEU A 25 -2.19 -24.28 -7.63
C LEU A 25 -0.95 -23.65 -8.27
N THR A 26 -0.74 -22.34 -8.09
CA THR A 26 0.45 -21.62 -8.59
C THR A 26 0.71 -20.39 -7.75
N GLU A 27 1.96 -19.96 -7.71
CA GLU A 27 2.41 -18.70 -7.09
C GLU A 27 3.30 -17.94 -8.07
N LYS A 28 3.07 -16.62 -8.15
CA LYS A 28 3.90 -15.67 -8.89
C LYS A 28 4.30 -14.54 -7.95
N GLN A 29 5.53 -14.02 -8.13
CA GLN A 29 6.05 -12.95 -7.30
C GLN A 29 6.82 -11.94 -8.16
N GLU A 30 6.56 -10.65 -7.89
CA GLU A 30 7.31 -9.53 -8.46
C GLU A 30 7.93 -8.70 -7.34
N PHE A 31 9.19 -8.34 -7.51
CA PHE A 31 9.94 -7.55 -6.54
C PHE A 31 9.99 -6.09 -6.96
N TYR A 32 9.92 -5.21 -5.98
CA TYR A 32 10.15 -3.77 -6.12
C TYR A 32 10.84 -3.22 -4.87
N GLN A 33 11.37 -2.03 -4.96
CA GLN A 33 12.13 -1.44 -3.86
C GLN A 33 11.63 -0.03 -3.54
N ALA A 34 11.44 0.24 -2.24
CA ALA A 34 11.25 1.59 -1.77
C ALA A 34 12.56 2.39 -1.89
N THR A 35 12.42 3.68 -2.15
CA THR A 35 13.54 4.63 -2.16
C THR A 35 13.76 5.16 -0.75
N TYR A 36 14.94 4.92 -0.20
CA TYR A 36 15.37 5.46 1.08
C TYR A 36 16.11 6.77 0.83
N LEU A 37 15.55 7.85 1.31
CA LEU A 37 16.08 9.20 1.18
C LEU A 37 16.79 9.63 2.47
N GLU A 38 17.45 10.78 2.43
CA GLU A 38 18.01 11.40 3.63
C GLU A 38 16.92 11.67 4.67
N ASN A 39 17.33 11.86 5.94
CA ASN A 39 16.43 12.16 7.07
C ASN A 39 15.37 11.07 7.37
N SER A 40 15.66 9.82 7.03
CA SER A 40 14.74 8.67 7.26
C SER A 40 13.41 8.76 6.52
N TRP A 41 13.40 9.44 5.38
CA TRP A 41 12.27 9.43 4.46
C TRP A 41 12.28 8.16 3.62
N VAL A 42 11.11 7.58 3.42
CA VAL A 42 10.95 6.36 2.63
C VAL A 42 9.77 6.50 1.71
N GLU A 43 10.03 6.41 0.42
CA GLU A 43 9.02 6.58 -0.63
C GLU A 43 8.99 5.39 -1.58
N GLN A 44 7.84 5.17 -2.21
CA GLN A 44 7.66 4.17 -3.27
C GLN A 44 6.93 4.82 -4.45
N ASN A 45 7.41 4.55 -5.65
CA ASN A 45 6.70 4.95 -6.86
C ASN A 45 5.45 4.05 -7.03
N PRO A 46 4.22 4.62 -7.07
CA PRO A 46 3.01 3.83 -7.26
C PRO A 46 2.97 3.02 -8.57
N ALA A 47 3.67 3.47 -9.61
CA ALA A 47 3.77 2.74 -10.88
C ALA A 47 4.46 1.37 -10.73
N ASP A 48 5.33 1.20 -9.73
CA ASP A 48 5.98 -0.09 -9.49
C ASP A 48 4.96 -1.14 -9.05
N TRP A 49 4.00 -0.75 -8.22
CA TRP A 49 2.90 -1.63 -7.80
C TRP A 49 1.95 -1.94 -8.95
N GLU A 50 1.62 -0.94 -9.78
CA GLU A 50 0.77 -1.12 -10.94
C GLU A 50 1.40 -2.10 -11.95
N ASN A 51 2.69 -1.92 -12.26
CA ASN A 51 3.43 -2.81 -13.15
C ASN A 51 3.53 -4.23 -12.59
N ALA A 52 3.82 -4.38 -11.29
CA ALA A 52 3.86 -5.67 -10.62
C ALA A 52 2.50 -6.38 -10.67
N LEU A 53 1.40 -5.64 -10.44
CA LEU A 53 0.05 -6.18 -10.51
C LEU A 53 -0.27 -6.71 -11.91
N TYR A 54 -0.02 -5.92 -12.95
CA TYR A 54 -0.27 -6.36 -14.34
C TYR A 54 0.58 -7.58 -14.72
N SER A 55 1.85 -7.61 -14.30
CA SER A 55 2.73 -8.76 -14.53
C SER A 55 2.19 -10.02 -13.87
N ILE A 56 1.83 -9.95 -12.58
CA ILE A 56 1.27 -11.06 -11.81
C ILE A 56 -0.05 -11.55 -12.41
N LEU A 57 -0.96 -10.65 -12.73
CA LEU A 57 -2.25 -11.02 -13.34
C LEU A 57 -2.04 -11.77 -14.64
N LYS A 58 -1.20 -11.25 -15.53
CA LYS A 58 -0.89 -11.88 -16.83
C LYS A 58 -0.27 -13.28 -16.65
N GLN A 59 0.70 -13.42 -15.75
CA GLN A 59 1.35 -14.70 -15.48
C GLN A 59 0.37 -15.71 -14.85
N SER A 60 -0.46 -15.24 -13.88
CA SER A 60 -1.41 -16.12 -13.19
C SER A 60 -2.51 -16.63 -14.11
N VAL A 61 -3.03 -15.78 -15.02
CA VAL A 61 -4.03 -16.19 -16.02
C VAL A 61 -3.44 -17.22 -16.97
N ALA A 62 -2.26 -16.94 -17.53
CA ALA A 62 -1.61 -17.88 -18.46
C ALA A 62 -1.33 -19.26 -17.82
N GLU A 63 -0.91 -19.27 -16.56
CA GLU A 63 -0.64 -20.50 -15.83
C GLU A 63 -1.92 -21.27 -15.52
N ALA A 64 -2.99 -20.58 -15.12
CA ALA A 64 -4.30 -21.21 -14.91
C ALA A 64 -4.81 -21.88 -16.20
N GLU A 65 -4.74 -21.17 -17.33
CA GLU A 65 -5.10 -21.71 -18.65
C GLU A 65 -4.29 -22.95 -19.03
N ASN A 66 -2.96 -22.93 -18.80
CA ASN A 66 -2.09 -24.08 -19.06
C ASN A 66 -2.45 -25.31 -18.22
N MET A 67 -3.00 -25.11 -17.03
CA MET A 67 -3.48 -26.18 -16.14
C MET A 67 -4.92 -26.64 -16.45
N GLY A 68 -5.61 -25.97 -17.38
CA GLY A 68 -7.04 -26.20 -17.63
C GLY A 68 -7.95 -25.66 -16.52
N GLU A 69 -7.43 -24.75 -15.70
CA GLU A 69 -8.13 -24.11 -14.60
C GLU A 69 -8.57 -22.69 -14.98
N LYS A 70 -9.49 -22.13 -14.20
CA LYS A 70 -9.92 -20.73 -14.36
C LYS A 70 -9.86 -20.00 -13.03
N ILE A 71 -9.73 -18.69 -13.09
CA ILE A 71 -9.80 -17.79 -11.94
C ILE A 71 -11.26 -17.34 -11.80
N ASP A 72 -11.92 -17.71 -10.72
CA ASP A 72 -13.34 -17.39 -10.48
C ASP A 72 -13.50 -16.08 -9.68
N ALA A 73 -12.50 -15.72 -8.84
CA ALA A 73 -12.52 -14.52 -8.04
C ALA A 73 -11.10 -14.04 -7.74
N ILE A 74 -10.97 -12.74 -7.40
CA ILE A 74 -9.74 -12.12 -6.93
C ILE A 74 -9.99 -11.56 -5.54
N SER A 75 -9.03 -11.78 -4.63
CA SER A 75 -8.97 -11.17 -3.31
C SER A 75 -7.67 -10.41 -3.17
N ILE A 76 -7.70 -9.24 -2.52
CA ILE A 76 -6.52 -8.39 -2.35
C ILE A 76 -6.26 -8.17 -0.87
N THR A 77 -5.02 -8.36 -0.45
CA THR A 77 -4.48 -7.90 0.83
C THR A 77 -3.31 -6.97 0.58
N SER A 78 -3.03 -6.07 1.51
CA SER A 78 -1.95 -5.10 1.32
C SER A 78 -1.30 -4.69 2.63
N GLN A 79 -0.05 -4.21 2.51
CA GLN A 79 0.59 -3.45 3.58
C GLN A 79 -0.31 -2.29 4.02
N ARG A 80 -0.18 -1.87 5.26
CA ARG A 80 -1.00 -0.80 5.84
C ARG A 80 -0.20 0.48 6.07
N SER A 81 -0.93 1.60 6.21
CA SER A 81 -0.41 2.90 6.68
C SER A 81 0.52 3.65 5.72
N SER A 82 0.86 3.11 4.56
CA SER A 82 1.43 3.90 3.47
C SER A 82 0.34 4.80 2.86
N VAL A 83 0.72 6.00 2.38
CA VAL A 83 -0.23 7.01 1.92
C VAL A 83 0.14 7.49 0.52
N ILE A 84 -0.85 7.51 -0.37
CA ILE A 84 -0.75 8.05 -1.73
C ILE A 84 -1.85 9.10 -1.91
N PRO A 85 -1.53 10.39 -2.14
CA PRO A 85 -2.51 11.37 -2.57
C PRO A 85 -2.88 11.11 -4.04
N VAL A 86 -4.17 11.09 -4.37
CA VAL A 86 -4.65 10.87 -5.73
C VAL A 86 -5.62 11.97 -6.16
N ASP A 87 -5.65 12.26 -7.46
CA ASP A 87 -6.59 13.18 -8.09
C ASP A 87 -7.99 12.55 -8.28
N GLU A 88 -8.91 13.28 -8.91
CA GLU A 88 -10.29 12.82 -9.22
C GLU A 88 -10.33 11.59 -10.14
N ASN A 89 -9.28 11.36 -10.92
CA ASN A 89 -9.14 10.19 -11.81
C ASN A 89 -8.38 9.04 -11.14
N ILE A 90 -8.15 9.13 -9.80
CA ILE A 90 -7.38 8.14 -9.02
C ILE A 90 -5.92 8.04 -9.51
N ARG A 91 -5.36 9.08 -10.09
CA ARG A 91 -3.97 9.14 -10.50
C ARG A 91 -3.11 9.65 -9.35
N PRO A 92 -1.98 8.98 -9.03
CA PRO A 92 -1.07 9.45 -8.00
C PRO A 92 -0.54 10.86 -8.28
N LEU A 93 -0.59 11.73 -7.28
CA LEU A 93 -0.06 13.09 -7.35
C LEU A 93 1.39 13.19 -6.89
N SER A 94 1.87 12.17 -6.18
CA SER A 94 3.25 12.01 -5.72
C SER A 94 3.58 10.56 -5.47
N ASN A 95 4.86 10.28 -5.14
CA ASN A 95 5.23 9.00 -4.56
C ASN A 95 4.43 8.71 -3.29
N ALA A 96 4.25 7.43 -2.99
CA ALA A 96 3.70 6.98 -1.72
C ALA A 96 4.67 7.32 -0.58
N ILE A 97 4.17 7.89 0.51
CA ILE A 97 4.90 7.97 1.77
C ILE A 97 4.71 6.62 2.48
N MET A 98 5.80 5.87 2.65
CA MET A 98 5.75 4.51 3.17
C MET A 98 5.46 4.46 4.68
N TRP A 99 4.97 3.33 5.16
CA TRP A 99 4.63 3.14 6.57
C TRP A 99 5.83 3.31 7.52
N GLN A 100 7.05 2.94 7.08
CA GLN A 100 8.29 3.09 7.84
C GLN A 100 8.90 4.50 7.80
N ASP A 101 8.33 5.40 7.00
CA ASP A 101 8.77 6.80 6.90
C ASP A 101 8.61 7.55 8.22
N LYS A 102 9.61 8.33 8.59
CA LYS A 102 9.67 9.05 9.87
C LYS A 102 9.61 10.57 9.73
N ARG A 103 9.31 11.10 8.51
CA ARG A 103 9.23 12.55 8.29
C ARG A 103 8.23 13.26 9.19
N THR A 104 7.26 12.53 9.73
CA THR A 104 6.19 13.07 10.57
C THR A 104 6.44 12.94 12.07
N ASN A 105 7.66 12.60 12.49
CA ASN A 105 7.98 12.49 13.91
C ASN A 105 7.63 13.77 14.69
N TYR A 106 8.03 14.95 14.18
CA TYR A 106 7.75 16.24 14.82
C TYR A 106 6.25 16.54 14.96
N ILE A 107 5.42 16.12 13.98
CA ILE A 107 3.96 16.23 14.07
C ILE A 107 3.45 15.34 15.20
N CYS A 108 3.93 14.10 15.29
CA CYS A 108 3.51 13.16 16.33
C CYS A 108 3.93 13.65 17.71
N GLU A 109 5.11 14.20 17.87
CA GLU A 109 5.62 14.81 19.12
C GLU A 109 4.74 15.98 19.56
N SER A 110 4.33 16.86 18.63
CA SER A 110 3.41 17.96 18.94
C SER A 110 2.01 17.51 19.40
N MET A 111 1.64 16.28 19.11
CA MET A 111 0.35 15.67 19.47
C MET A 111 0.44 14.71 20.66
N GLU A 112 1.54 14.66 21.39
CA GLU A 112 1.75 13.71 22.49
C GLU A 112 0.67 13.81 23.57
N ASN A 113 0.21 15.02 23.86
CA ASN A 113 -0.87 15.30 24.81
C ASN A 113 -2.23 14.69 24.40
N LEU A 114 -2.39 14.25 23.15
CA LEU A 114 -3.61 13.62 22.65
C LEU A 114 -3.56 12.08 22.74
N ASN A 115 -2.45 11.49 23.17
CA ASN A 115 -2.23 10.06 23.16
C ASN A 115 -3.33 9.27 23.90
N ASP A 116 -3.75 9.70 25.07
CA ASP A 116 -4.77 8.99 25.85
C ASP A 116 -6.14 9.07 25.19
N LYS A 117 -6.46 10.22 24.58
CA LYS A 117 -7.69 10.40 23.83
C LYS A 117 -7.70 9.54 22.58
N VAL A 118 -6.62 9.53 21.81
CA VAL A 118 -6.48 8.71 20.61
C VAL A 118 -6.56 7.22 20.97
N PHE A 119 -5.86 6.81 22.02
CA PHE A 119 -5.89 5.42 22.50
C PHE A 119 -7.30 4.96 22.90
N SER A 120 -8.06 5.81 23.59
CA SER A 120 -9.44 5.49 23.97
C SER A 120 -10.40 5.32 22.78
N LEU A 121 -10.09 5.96 21.64
CA LEU A 121 -10.92 5.89 20.43
C LEU A 121 -10.55 4.71 19.50
N CYS A 122 -9.28 4.36 19.36
CA CYS A 122 -8.84 3.41 18.36
C CYS A 122 -7.84 2.35 18.86
N GLY A 123 -7.51 2.33 20.15
CA GLY A 123 -6.59 1.35 20.73
C GLY A 123 -5.11 1.55 20.34
N SER A 124 -4.76 2.67 19.69
CA SER A 124 -3.41 2.99 19.27
C SER A 124 -3.01 4.38 19.72
N ARG A 125 -1.71 4.61 19.95
CA ARG A 125 -1.15 5.94 20.27
C ARG A 125 -0.75 6.66 19.00
N VAL A 126 -0.59 7.98 19.07
CA VAL A 126 -0.04 8.78 17.96
C VAL A 126 1.36 8.27 17.61
N ASN A 127 1.55 7.94 16.32
CA ASN A 127 2.82 7.36 15.86
C ASN A 127 3.00 7.65 14.36
N PRO A 128 4.21 7.96 13.89
CA PRO A 128 4.50 8.26 12.49
C PRO A 128 4.23 7.08 11.54
N VAL A 129 4.12 5.87 12.04
CA VAL A 129 3.71 4.70 11.25
C VAL A 129 2.32 4.92 10.62
N PHE A 130 1.39 5.55 11.32
CA PHE A 130 0.00 5.69 10.88
C PHE A 130 -0.20 6.79 9.84
N SER A 131 -1.22 6.61 9.02
CA SER A 131 -1.52 7.45 7.86
C SER A 131 -1.86 8.90 8.23
N GLY A 132 -2.49 9.14 9.38
CA GLY A 132 -3.00 10.46 9.78
C GLY A 132 -1.92 11.54 9.80
N SER A 133 -0.76 11.27 10.42
CA SER A 133 0.35 12.23 10.47
C SER A 133 0.94 12.51 9.08
N LYS A 134 0.94 11.52 8.17
CA LYS A 134 1.40 11.70 6.79
C LYS A 134 0.47 12.59 5.97
N MET A 135 -0.86 12.44 6.17
CA MET A 135 -1.85 13.33 5.55
C MET A 135 -1.73 14.76 6.06
N MET A 136 -1.46 14.94 7.37
CA MET A 136 -1.17 16.26 7.95
C MET A 136 0.10 16.87 7.33
N TRP A 137 1.16 16.09 7.23
CA TRP A 137 2.40 16.53 6.61
C TRP A 137 2.19 16.99 5.16
N ILE A 138 1.44 16.24 4.35
CA ILE A 138 1.13 16.63 2.97
C ILE A 138 0.36 17.95 2.95
N ARG A 139 -0.58 18.16 3.87
CA ARG A 139 -1.31 19.42 3.98
C ARG A 139 -0.40 20.61 4.30
N GLU A 140 0.57 20.42 5.19
CA GLU A 140 1.44 21.49 5.69
C GLU A 140 2.62 21.76 4.78
N GLU A 141 3.30 20.71 4.30
CA GLU A 141 4.56 20.81 3.57
C GLU A 141 4.40 20.71 2.04
N ARG A 142 3.23 20.26 1.57
CA ARG A 142 2.91 20.13 0.14
C ARG A 142 1.48 20.64 -0.16
N PRO A 143 1.18 21.90 0.17
CA PRO A 143 -0.16 22.44 0.03
C PRO A 143 -0.66 22.41 -1.42
N GLU A 144 0.22 22.49 -2.40
CA GLU A 144 -0.09 22.38 -3.83
C GLU A 144 -0.55 20.97 -4.24
N ILE A 145 -0.04 19.93 -3.58
CA ILE A 145 -0.49 18.55 -3.76
C ILE A 145 -1.80 18.35 -3.01
N TYR A 146 -1.86 18.81 -1.75
CA TYR A 146 -3.06 18.68 -0.92
C TYR A 146 -4.28 19.30 -1.59
N ALA A 147 -4.13 20.49 -2.20
CA ALA A 147 -5.22 21.20 -2.89
C ALA A 147 -5.79 20.44 -4.10
N LYS A 148 -4.99 19.56 -4.72
CA LYS A 148 -5.40 18.71 -5.85
C LYS A 148 -5.83 17.32 -5.42
N THR A 149 -5.66 16.98 -4.12
CA THR A 149 -5.95 15.64 -3.61
C THR A 149 -7.47 15.46 -3.48
N TYR A 150 -8.00 14.53 -4.24
CA TYR A 150 -9.38 14.08 -4.11
C TYR A 150 -9.53 13.06 -2.98
N LYS A 151 -8.59 12.13 -2.89
CA LYS A 151 -8.55 11.07 -1.85
C LYS A 151 -7.10 10.72 -1.49
N PHE A 152 -7.00 10.09 -0.34
CA PHE A 152 -5.80 9.40 0.11
C PHE A 152 -6.01 7.90 0.10
#